data_ce5f7fa5be73979893c2d75331b18217
#
_entry.id   ce5f7fa5be73979893c2d75331b18217
#
_cell.length_a   1.000
_cell.length_b   1.000
_cell.length_c   1.000
_cell.angle_alpha   90.00
_cell.angle_beta   90.00
_cell.angle_gamma   90.00
#
_symmetry.space_group_name_H-M   'P 1'
#
loop_
_entity.id
_entity.type
_entity.pdbx_description
1 polymer ?
#
loop_
_entity_poly.entity_id
_entity_poly.type
_entity_poly.pdbx_seq_one_letter_code
_entity_poly.pdbx_strand_id
1 'polypeptide(L)'
;MKKSKRNGFTLIEALLALFITSLVSLLSCIMIECALNFAHMDIDTQNQFAILQLRRELAQFNQVKVSENCLEYILNHEKIMLYFDKQRIVKSPGYEIYMEQIEDAYFYKKDNGYYVWFKKKNKVYTFELY
;
A
#
# COMPACT_ATOMS: atom_id res chain seq x y z
N MET A 1 47.51 -48.53 22.48
CA MET A 1 47.46 -47.23 21.75
C MET A 1 46.47 -47.33 20.59
N LYS A 2 45.32 -46.66 20.67
CA LYS A 2 44.35 -46.58 19.56
C LYS A 2 44.85 -45.56 18.53
N LYS A 3 45.21 -45.97 17.33
CA LYS A 3 45.50 -45.09 16.20
C LYS A 3 44.25 -44.43 15.81
N SER A 4 44.13 -43.12 16.04
CA SER A 4 43.11 -42.26 15.49
C SER A 4 43.23 -42.29 13.96
N LYS A 5 42.26 -42.87 13.26
CA LYS A 5 42.12 -42.71 11.81
C LYS A 5 41.71 -41.25 11.55
N ARG A 6 42.66 -40.42 11.15
CA ARG A 6 42.33 -39.12 10.55
C ARG A 6 41.76 -39.40 9.16
N ASN A 7 40.48 -39.31 9.03
CA ASN A 7 39.84 -39.30 7.72
C ASN A 7 40.25 -37.98 7.05
N GLY A 8 41.09 -38.07 6.04
CA GLY A 8 41.42 -36.91 5.21
C GLY A 8 40.21 -36.52 4.38
N PHE A 9 39.97 -35.23 4.26
CA PHE A 9 38.95 -34.67 3.37
C PHE A 9 39.30 -35.07 1.92
N THR A 10 38.39 -35.70 1.20
CA THR A 10 38.62 -36.08 -0.18
C THR A 10 38.51 -34.89 -1.10
N LEU A 11 39.25 -34.86 -2.22
CA LEU A 11 39.19 -33.81 -3.21
C LEU A 11 37.75 -33.58 -3.70
N ILE A 12 36.99 -34.66 -3.82
CA ILE A 12 35.59 -34.61 -4.28
C ILE A 12 34.67 -33.94 -3.28
N GLU A 13 34.88 -34.16 -1.96
CA GLU A 13 34.15 -33.50 -0.89
C GLU A 13 34.44 -31.99 -0.88
N ALA A 14 35.69 -31.59 -1.11
CA ALA A 14 36.05 -30.18 -1.20
C ALA A 14 35.41 -29.50 -2.41
N LEU A 15 35.39 -30.15 -3.57
CA LEU A 15 34.73 -29.64 -4.78
C LEU A 15 33.20 -29.53 -4.59
N LEU A 16 32.59 -30.53 -3.97
CA LEU A 16 31.18 -30.54 -3.68
C LEU A 16 30.80 -29.40 -2.69
N ALA A 17 31.60 -29.22 -1.65
CA ALA A 17 31.38 -28.13 -0.69
C ALA A 17 31.49 -26.75 -1.37
N LEU A 18 32.48 -26.57 -2.27
CA LEU A 18 32.68 -25.36 -3.03
C LEU A 18 31.50 -25.07 -3.99
N PHE A 19 30.98 -26.11 -4.63
CA PHE A 19 29.81 -26.02 -5.51
C PHE A 19 28.56 -25.61 -4.72
N ILE A 20 28.30 -26.27 -3.57
CA ILE A 20 27.17 -25.94 -2.71
C ILE A 20 27.25 -24.49 -2.20
N THR A 21 28.43 -24.07 -1.71
CA THR A 21 28.61 -22.69 -1.22
C THR A 21 28.41 -21.66 -2.30
N SER A 22 28.83 -21.94 -3.56
CA SER A 22 28.59 -21.02 -4.68
C SER A 22 27.11 -20.89 -5.02
N LEU A 23 26.35 -21.99 -4.98
CA LEU A 23 24.90 -21.96 -5.19
C LEU A 23 24.18 -21.18 -4.09
N VAL A 24 24.54 -21.43 -2.82
CA VAL A 24 23.95 -20.71 -1.69
C VAL A 24 24.26 -19.22 -1.77
N SER A 25 25.48 -18.85 -2.13
CA SER A 25 25.87 -17.45 -2.33
C SER A 25 25.03 -16.75 -3.42
N LEU A 26 24.84 -17.43 -4.55
CA LEU A 26 24.07 -16.91 -5.67
C LEU A 26 22.59 -16.70 -5.29
N LEU A 27 21.99 -17.69 -4.62
CA LEU A 27 20.62 -17.57 -4.12
C LEU A 27 20.47 -16.43 -3.10
N SER A 28 21.47 -16.26 -2.22
CA SER A 28 21.47 -15.17 -1.24
C SER A 28 21.50 -13.80 -1.90
N CYS A 29 22.29 -13.62 -2.96
CA CYS A 29 22.31 -12.37 -3.74
C CYS A 29 20.93 -12.05 -4.35
N ILE A 30 20.28 -13.03 -4.96
CA ILE A 30 18.95 -12.86 -5.54
C ILE A 30 17.93 -12.49 -4.45
N MET A 31 17.98 -13.13 -3.29
CA MET A 31 17.07 -12.80 -2.19
C MET A 31 17.29 -11.37 -1.65
N ILE A 32 18.55 -10.92 -1.58
CA ILE A 32 18.87 -9.56 -1.15
C ILE A 32 18.32 -8.54 -2.17
N GLU A 33 18.52 -8.76 -3.46
CA GLU A 33 17.96 -7.89 -4.51
C GLU A 33 16.43 -7.83 -4.45
N CYS A 34 15.76 -8.95 -4.28
CA CYS A 34 14.31 -8.99 -4.09
C CYS A 34 13.88 -8.19 -2.85
N ALA A 35 14.57 -8.37 -1.72
CA ALA A 35 14.25 -7.66 -0.49
C ALA A 35 14.45 -6.14 -0.64
N LEU A 36 15.53 -5.71 -1.30
CA LEU A 36 15.77 -4.30 -1.59
C LEU A 36 14.71 -3.72 -2.51
N ASN A 37 14.31 -4.44 -3.55
CA ASN A 37 13.24 -4.01 -4.45
C ASN A 37 11.90 -3.88 -3.70
N PHE A 38 11.57 -4.81 -2.81
CA PHE A 38 10.39 -4.71 -1.94
C PHE A 38 10.47 -3.50 -0.99
N ALA A 39 11.63 -3.24 -0.41
CA ALA A 39 11.83 -2.10 0.49
C ALA A 39 11.71 -0.75 -0.25
N HIS A 40 12.04 -0.70 -1.55
CA HIS A 40 11.88 0.49 -2.38
C HIS A 40 10.49 0.61 -3.04
N MET A 41 9.69 -0.44 -3.00
CA MET A 41 8.29 -0.33 -3.43
C MET A 41 7.52 0.49 -2.38
N ASP A 42 7.29 1.75 -2.73
CA ASP A 42 6.41 2.66 -1.97
C ASP A 42 4.95 2.19 -2.16
N ILE A 43 4.64 1.01 -1.62
CA ILE A 43 3.30 0.46 -1.62
C ILE A 43 2.54 1.24 -0.56
N ASP A 44 1.90 2.32 -0.99
CA ASP A 44 1.01 3.08 -0.14
C ASP A 44 -0.32 2.30 0.03
N THR A 45 -0.20 1.16 0.72
CA THR A 45 -1.32 0.27 1.02
C THR A 45 -2.41 1.00 1.80
N GLN A 46 -2.04 1.99 2.60
CA GLN A 46 -2.98 2.80 3.36
C GLN A 46 -3.98 3.51 2.45
N ASN A 47 -3.50 4.13 1.36
CA ASN A 47 -4.40 4.81 0.41
C ASN A 47 -5.33 3.83 -0.28
N GLN A 48 -4.83 2.65 -0.67
CA GLN A 48 -5.67 1.64 -1.32
C GLN A 48 -6.77 1.12 -0.39
N PHE A 49 -6.43 0.84 0.87
CA PHE A 49 -7.44 0.45 1.86
C PHE A 49 -8.46 1.55 2.12
N ALA A 50 -8.04 2.80 2.24
CA ALA A 50 -8.94 3.93 2.41
C ALA A 50 -9.91 4.09 1.22
N ILE A 51 -9.42 3.96 -0.01
CA ILE A 51 -10.27 4.00 -1.20
C ILE A 51 -11.26 2.83 -1.24
N LEU A 52 -10.82 1.62 -0.89
CA LEU A 52 -11.72 0.46 -0.82
C LEU A 52 -12.81 0.65 0.25
N GLN A 53 -12.45 1.22 1.39
CA GLN A 53 -13.40 1.54 2.46
C GLN A 53 -14.41 2.60 2.00
N LEU A 54 -13.95 3.68 1.36
CA LEU A 54 -14.82 4.71 0.79
C LEU A 54 -15.76 4.13 -0.28
N ARG A 55 -15.26 3.31 -1.19
CA ARG A 55 -16.10 2.63 -2.20
C ARG A 55 -17.17 1.77 -1.56
N ARG A 56 -16.81 1.00 -0.54
CA ARG A 56 -17.76 0.14 0.17
C ARG A 56 -18.84 0.96 0.88
N GLU A 57 -18.48 2.07 1.47
CA GLU A 57 -19.45 2.97 2.09
C GLU A 57 -20.36 3.60 1.03
N LEU A 58 -19.80 4.20 -0.02
CA LEU A 58 -20.57 4.90 -1.04
C LEU A 58 -21.50 3.97 -1.85
N ALA A 59 -21.12 2.72 -2.06
CA ALA A 59 -21.96 1.73 -2.74
C ALA A 59 -23.27 1.42 -2.01
N GLN A 60 -23.39 1.80 -0.74
CA GLN A 60 -24.62 1.61 0.06
C GLN A 60 -25.61 2.77 -0.09
N PHE A 61 -25.24 3.86 -0.79
CA PHE A 61 -26.02 5.09 -0.83
C PHE A 61 -26.42 5.50 -2.24
N ASN A 62 -27.70 5.88 -2.37
CA ASN A 62 -28.27 6.31 -3.64
C ASN A 62 -28.19 7.83 -3.88
N GLN A 63 -27.78 8.60 -2.86
CA GLN A 63 -27.75 10.07 -2.93
C GLN A 63 -26.39 10.59 -2.47
N VAL A 64 -25.45 10.63 -3.39
CA VAL A 64 -24.15 11.25 -3.20
C VAL A 64 -24.14 12.60 -3.89
N LYS A 65 -23.70 13.65 -3.23
CA LYS A 65 -23.54 15.00 -3.79
C LYS A 65 -22.10 15.46 -3.61
N VAL A 66 -21.57 16.08 -4.63
CA VAL A 66 -20.27 16.78 -4.55
C VAL A 66 -20.56 18.27 -4.48
N SER A 67 -20.02 18.92 -3.47
CA SER A 67 -20.12 20.36 -3.25
C SER A 67 -18.75 20.88 -2.85
N GLU A 68 -18.25 21.93 -3.52
CA GLU A 68 -17.03 22.70 -3.20
C GLU A 68 -15.98 21.93 -2.38
N ASN A 69 -15.33 20.94 -2.98
CA ASN A 69 -14.28 20.12 -2.35
C ASN A 69 -14.73 19.15 -1.24
N CYS A 70 -16.02 18.96 -1.05
CA CYS A 70 -16.52 17.93 -0.16
C CYS A 70 -17.47 16.98 -0.88
N LEU A 71 -17.49 15.73 -0.42
CA LEU A 71 -18.41 14.71 -0.86
C LEU A 71 -19.41 14.45 0.28
N GLU A 72 -20.70 14.67 -0.01
CA GLU A 72 -21.78 14.53 0.95
C GLU A 72 -22.66 13.34 0.62
N TYR A 73 -23.04 12.58 1.62
CA TYR A 73 -24.04 11.51 1.50
C TYR A 73 -24.83 11.36 2.81
N ILE A 74 -25.96 10.67 2.74
CA ILE A 74 -26.83 10.46 3.90
C ILE A 74 -26.74 9.00 4.33
N LEU A 75 -26.35 8.77 5.59
CA LEU A 75 -26.30 7.47 6.24
C LEU A 75 -27.20 7.48 7.47
N ASN A 76 -28.17 6.56 7.55
CA ASN A 76 -29.07 6.44 8.71
C ASN A 76 -29.73 7.76 9.15
N HIS A 77 -30.14 8.59 8.18
CA HIS A 77 -30.70 9.94 8.39
C HIS A 77 -29.69 10.99 8.87
N GLU A 78 -28.41 10.66 8.98
CA GLU A 78 -27.36 11.61 9.29
C GLU A 78 -26.63 12.04 8.02
N LYS A 79 -26.34 13.34 7.92
CA LYS A 79 -25.54 13.89 6.83
C LYS A 79 -24.07 13.66 7.13
N ILE A 80 -23.41 12.91 6.26
CA ILE A 80 -21.98 12.64 6.33
C ILE A 80 -21.28 13.46 5.28
N MET A 81 -20.14 14.02 5.65
CA MET A 81 -19.29 14.82 4.77
C MET A 81 -17.87 14.29 4.79
N LEU A 82 -17.31 14.04 3.61
CA LEU A 82 -15.87 13.78 3.41
C LEU A 82 -15.25 15.05 2.84
N TYR A 83 -14.20 15.53 3.48
CA TYR A 83 -13.51 16.75 3.05
C TYR A 83 -12.02 16.70 3.36
N PHE A 84 -11.29 17.60 2.72
CA PHE A 84 -9.85 17.77 2.97
C PHE A 84 -9.63 18.79 4.09
N ASP A 85 -8.91 18.39 5.12
CA ASP A 85 -8.52 19.25 6.25
C ASP A 85 -7.11 18.92 6.73
N LYS A 86 -6.26 19.94 6.86
CA LYS A 86 -4.90 19.86 7.44
C LYS A 86 -4.09 18.65 6.96
N GLN A 87 -3.96 18.48 5.65
CA GLN A 87 -3.25 17.38 5.01
C GLN A 87 -3.87 15.99 5.23
N ARG A 88 -5.18 15.94 5.47
CA ARG A 88 -5.93 14.71 5.71
C ARG A 88 -7.24 14.72 4.94
N ILE A 89 -7.69 13.55 4.55
CA ILE A 89 -9.08 13.33 4.13
C ILE A 89 -9.82 12.80 5.35
N VAL A 90 -10.84 13.53 5.77
CA VAL A 90 -11.58 13.26 7.01
C VAL A 90 -13.08 13.17 6.75
N LYS A 91 -13.77 12.45 7.63
CA LYS A 91 -15.21 12.27 7.64
C LYS A 91 -15.81 12.97 8.85
N SER A 92 -16.90 13.67 8.64
CA SER A 92 -17.73 14.26 9.68
C SER A 92 -19.17 13.68 9.60
N PRO A 93 -19.85 13.46 10.75
CA PRO A 93 -19.44 13.71 12.13
C PRO A 93 -18.43 12.70 12.67
N GLY A 94 -17.71 13.06 13.72
CA GLY A 94 -16.76 12.19 14.42
C GLY A 94 -15.29 12.39 14.11
N TYR A 95 -14.94 13.13 13.04
CA TYR A 95 -13.57 13.38 12.59
C TYR A 95 -12.75 12.10 12.39
N GLU A 96 -13.30 11.16 11.62
CA GLU A 96 -12.61 9.93 11.25
C GLU A 96 -11.63 10.21 10.12
N ILE A 97 -10.37 9.81 10.28
CA ILE A 97 -9.29 10.05 9.32
C ILE A 97 -9.20 8.86 8.37
N TYR A 98 -9.40 9.09 7.08
CA TYR A 98 -9.26 8.08 6.03
C TYR A 98 -7.85 8.04 5.45
N MET A 99 -7.25 9.20 5.22
CA MET A 99 -5.92 9.34 4.65
C MET A 99 -5.15 10.46 5.32
N GLU A 100 -3.85 10.27 5.45
CA GLU A 100 -2.91 11.24 6.01
C GLU A 100 -1.79 11.58 5.04
N GLN A 101 -1.10 12.68 5.34
CA GLN A 101 0.04 13.18 4.56
C GLN A 101 -0.34 13.52 3.11
N ILE A 102 -1.54 14.06 2.92
CA ILE A 102 -2.06 14.54 1.65
C ILE A 102 -1.65 15.99 1.49
N GLU A 103 -1.00 16.34 0.38
CA GLU A 103 -0.62 17.72 0.08
C GLU A 103 -1.85 18.55 -0.35
N ASP A 104 -2.69 17.95 -1.16
CA ASP A 104 -3.93 18.55 -1.65
C ASP A 104 -4.91 17.46 -2.07
N ALA A 105 -6.23 17.73 -1.95
CA ALA A 105 -7.26 16.79 -2.37
C ALA A 105 -8.57 17.50 -2.71
N TYR A 106 -9.28 16.99 -3.71
CA TYR A 106 -10.63 17.43 -4.02
C TYR A 106 -11.47 16.27 -4.57
N PHE A 107 -12.77 16.41 -4.42
CA PHE A 107 -13.76 15.49 -4.95
C PHE A 107 -14.44 16.12 -6.17
N TYR A 108 -14.72 15.31 -7.17
CA TYR A 108 -15.44 15.79 -8.34
C TYR A 108 -16.33 14.71 -8.92
N LYS A 109 -17.35 15.16 -9.66
CA LYS A 109 -18.23 14.29 -10.43
C LYS A 109 -17.85 14.40 -11.90
N LYS A 110 -17.68 13.27 -12.56
CA LYS A 110 -17.49 13.19 -14.00
C LYS A 110 -18.41 12.12 -14.56
N ASP A 111 -19.19 12.47 -15.58
CA ASP A 111 -20.22 11.62 -16.16
C ASP A 111 -21.18 11.11 -15.07
N ASN A 112 -21.22 9.82 -14.82
CA ASN A 112 -22.03 9.21 -13.75
C ASN A 112 -21.20 8.78 -12.53
N GLY A 113 -19.88 8.95 -12.55
CA GLY A 113 -18.97 8.53 -11.49
C GLY A 113 -18.55 9.65 -10.54
N TYR A 114 -18.23 9.27 -9.32
CA TYR A 114 -17.65 10.16 -8.31
C TYR A 114 -16.19 9.81 -8.15
N TYR A 115 -15.33 10.83 -8.14
CA TYR A 115 -13.88 10.68 -8.14
C TYR A 115 -13.26 11.46 -6.99
N VAL A 116 -12.19 10.92 -6.44
CA VAL A 116 -11.27 11.66 -5.56
C VAL A 116 -9.94 11.82 -6.28
N TRP A 117 -9.47 13.05 -6.31
CA TRP A 117 -8.13 13.40 -6.73
C TRP A 117 -7.35 13.83 -5.49
N PHE A 118 -6.13 13.34 -5.34
CA PHE A 118 -5.24 13.82 -4.29
C PHE A 118 -3.77 13.73 -4.69
N LYS A 119 -2.97 14.57 -4.07
CA LYS A 119 -1.52 14.63 -4.22
C LYS A 119 -0.85 14.24 -2.92
N LYS A 120 0.09 13.28 -2.98
CA LYS A 120 0.87 12.78 -1.84
C LYS A 120 2.28 12.48 -2.29
N LYS A 121 3.31 12.96 -1.56
CA LYS A 121 4.72 12.75 -1.89
C LYS A 121 5.05 13.12 -3.35
N ASN A 122 4.58 14.26 -3.83
CA ASN A 122 4.73 14.72 -5.21
C ASN A 122 4.13 13.80 -6.29
N LYS A 123 3.39 12.75 -5.92
CA LYS A 123 2.65 11.90 -6.85
C LYS A 123 1.16 12.26 -6.83
N VAL A 124 0.56 12.18 -8.00
CA VAL A 124 -0.88 12.43 -8.17
C VAL A 124 -1.61 11.12 -8.30
N TYR A 125 -2.71 11.01 -7.58
CA TYR A 125 -3.58 9.86 -7.59
C TYR A 125 -5.01 10.28 -7.92
N THR A 126 -5.68 9.47 -8.73
CA THR A 126 -7.10 9.66 -9.05
C THR A 126 -7.79 8.31 -8.95
N PHE A 127 -8.83 8.26 -8.16
CA PHE A 127 -9.61 7.04 -7.98
C PHE A 127 -11.09 7.32 -8.19
N GLU A 128 -11.74 6.41 -8.90
CA GLU A 128 -13.18 6.37 -8.96
C GLU A 128 -13.72 5.78 -7.65
N LEU A 129 -14.69 6.44 -7.06
CA LEU A 129 -15.30 6.02 -5.80
C LEU A 129 -16.61 5.25 -6.03
N TYR A 130 -17.42 5.70 -7.00
CA TYR A 130 -18.72 5.10 -7.35
C TYR A 130 -19.17 5.54 -8.74
#